data_064538743535eea84aed3db9153d1e36
#
_entry.id   064538743535eea84aed3db9153d1e36
#
_cell.length_a   1.000
_cell.length_b   1.000
_cell.length_c   1.000
_cell.angle_alpha   90.00
_cell.angle_beta   90.00
_cell.angle_gamma   90.00
#
_symmetry.space_group_name_H-M   'P 1'
#
loop_
_entity.id
_entity.type
_entity.pdbx_description
1 polymer ?
#
loop_
_entity_poly.entity_id
_entity_poly.type
_entity_poly.pdbx_seq_one_letter_code
_entity_poly.pdbx_strand_id
1 'polypeptide(L)'
;MKRESKMNLYFVTILAVLNVLIAEPYRGGELRTDQAFQYGRFETRMKAAPGSGVVNSFFLYRDYWAEGLSGAQHWNEIDIELLGRYNNKVTTNLIIQNQWDLPDQTVVGFNPQENFHDYAIEWTPDYIAFFVDDMLIRYINNFYVDSLYHPQQLMMNIWQPTSVSWAGSFNESTLPSYAFYDWVKYYAYVPGTGNAGTNNNFIELWKDDFDDYDRDRWSKASHSFDGNNADFTYANVVFDYGYMILCL
;
A
#
# COMPACT_ATOMS: atom_id res chain seq x y z
N MET A 1 -70.66 37.88 -16.74
CA MET A 1 -69.90 36.62 -16.91
C MET A 1 -68.44 36.91 -16.54
N LYS A 2 -68.03 36.56 -15.34
CA LYS A 2 -66.62 36.63 -14.86
C LYS A 2 -66.00 35.25 -15.03
N ARG A 3 -64.94 35.19 -15.84
CA ARG A 3 -64.14 34.00 -16.04
C ARG A 3 -63.08 33.96 -14.92
N GLU A 4 -63.20 33.01 -14.00
CA GLU A 4 -62.14 32.73 -13.02
C GLU A 4 -61.03 31.89 -13.68
N SER A 5 -59.87 32.42 -13.65
CA SER A 5 -58.63 31.73 -14.07
C SER A 5 -58.15 30.90 -12.92
N LYS A 6 -58.22 29.57 -13.09
CA LYS A 6 -57.58 28.64 -12.13
C LYS A 6 -56.09 28.56 -12.44
N MET A 7 -55.26 29.11 -11.57
CA MET A 7 -53.83 29.00 -11.62
C MET A 7 -53.43 27.69 -10.92
N ASN A 8 -52.99 26.72 -11.75
CA ASN A 8 -52.43 25.46 -11.25
C ASN A 8 -51.02 25.71 -10.74
N LEU A 9 -50.83 25.65 -9.44
CA LEU A 9 -49.55 25.73 -8.78
C LEU A 9 -48.92 24.33 -8.74
N TYR A 10 -47.95 24.07 -9.64
CA TYR A 10 -47.14 22.84 -9.58
C TYR A 10 -46.09 23.00 -8.48
N PHE A 11 -46.22 22.27 -7.40
CA PHE A 11 -45.15 22.09 -6.40
C PHE A 11 -44.12 21.14 -6.97
N VAL A 12 -43.00 21.67 -7.40
CA VAL A 12 -41.80 20.88 -7.71
C VAL A 12 -41.07 20.60 -6.37
N THR A 13 -41.22 19.41 -5.88
CA THR A 13 -40.46 18.94 -4.70
C THR A 13 -39.06 18.58 -5.19
N ILE A 14 -38.07 19.45 -4.99
CA ILE A 14 -36.68 19.13 -5.20
C ILE A 14 -36.23 18.26 -4.03
N LEU A 15 -36.08 16.96 -4.28
CA LEU A 15 -35.45 16.03 -3.34
C LEU A 15 -33.94 16.27 -3.40
N ALA A 16 -33.41 17.08 -2.49
CA ALA A 16 -31.98 17.19 -2.30
C ALA A 16 -31.48 15.89 -1.66
N VAL A 17 -30.86 15.02 -2.45
CA VAL A 17 -30.12 13.88 -1.91
C VAL A 17 -28.87 14.44 -1.24
N LEU A 18 -28.90 14.55 0.07
CA LEU A 18 -27.74 14.87 0.88
C LEU A 18 -26.87 13.62 0.89
N ASN A 19 -25.80 13.57 0.06
CA ASN A 19 -24.74 12.61 0.24
C ASN A 19 -24.00 12.97 1.53
N VAL A 20 -24.38 12.35 2.63
CA VAL A 20 -23.61 12.38 3.86
C VAL A 20 -22.40 11.48 3.59
N LEU A 21 -21.25 12.07 3.34
CA LEU A 21 -19.96 11.37 3.41
C LEU A 21 -19.81 10.93 4.86
N ILE A 22 -20.10 9.67 5.12
CA ILE A 22 -19.82 9.05 6.41
C ILE A 22 -18.32 8.81 6.40
N ALA A 23 -17.57 9.51 7.26
CA ALA A 23 -16.16 9.24 7.46
C ALA A 23 -15.97 7.82 8.00
N GLU A 24 -14.92 7.13 7.56
CA GLU A 24 -14.60 5.82 8.10
C GLU A 24 -14.31 5.90 9.62
N PRO A 25 -14.64 4.84 10.39
CA PRO A 25 -14.55 4.89 11.85
C PRO A 25 -13.13 5.03 12.37
N TYR A 26 -12.13 4.60 11.58
CA TYR A 26 -10.74 4.60 11.99
C TYR A 26 -9.88 5.58 11.17
N ARG A 27 -8.65 5.82 11.61
CA ARG A 27 -7.67 6.65 10.91
C ARG A 27 -6.39 5.84 10.71
N GLY A 28 -5.96 5.70 9.45
CA GLY A 28 -4.74 5.03 9.08
C GLY A 28 -3.67 5.99 8.57
N GLY A 29 -2.46 5.49 8.38
CA GLY A 29 -1.35 6.23 7.77
C GLY A 29 -0.93 5.61 6.44
N GLU A 30 -0.66 6.45 5.43
CA GLU A 30 -0.06 6.03 4.16
C GLU A 30 0.94 7.06 3.69
N LEU A 31 2.13 6.58 3.28
CA LEU A 31 3.19 7.35 2.65
C LEU A 31 3.49 6.76 1.27
N ARG A 32 3.66 7.61 0.25
CA ARG A 32 3.98 7.21 -1.11
C ARG A 32 5.06 8.08 -1.72
N THR A 33 5.84 7.53 -2.64
CA THR A 33 6.76 8.34 -3.45
C THR A 33 6.00 9.21 -4.44
N ASP A 34 6.47 10.43 -4.68
CA ASP A 34 5.94 11.29 -5.76
C ASP A 34 6.33 10.74 -7.13
N GLN A 35 7.52 10.15 -7.21
CA GLN A 35 8.02 9.50 -8.41
C GLN A 35 7.47 8.07 -8.53
N ALA A 36 7.07 7.67 -9.74
CA ALA A 36 6.83 6.29 -10.10
C ALA A 36 8.09 5.69 -10.75
N PHE A 37 8.35 4.41 -10.50
CA PHE A 37 9.51 3.65 -10.96
C PHE A 37 9.07 2.54 -11.90
N GLN A 38 9.85 2.29 -12.93
CA GLN A 38 9.71 1.11 -13.77
C GLN A 38 10.93 0.23 -13.54
N TYR A 39 10.69 -0.92 -12.92
CA TYR A 39 11.72 -1.87 -12.49
C TYR A 39 12.66 -1.33 -11.39
N GLY A 40 13.29 -2.23 -10.68
CA GLY A 40 14.22 -1.93 -9.61
C GLY A 40 14.17 -2.94 -8.47
N ARG A 41 15.02 -2.72 -7.47
CA ARG A 41 14.91 -3.36 -6.16
C ARG A 41 14.48 -2.30 -5.15
N PHE A 42 13.45 -2.60 -4.41
CA PHE A 42 12.88 -1.77 -3.35
C PHE A 42 13.05 -2.53 -2.05
N GLU A 43 13.61 -1.89 -1.04
CA GLU A 43 13.96 -2.55 0.20
C GLU A 43 13.63 -1.65 1.39
N THR A 44 13.09 -2.23 2.44
CA THR A 44 12.78 -1.52 3.68
C THR A 44 13.13 -2.37 4.90
N ARG A 45 13.52 -1.71 5.97
CA ARG A 45 13.61 -2.30 7.30
C ARG A 45 12.43 -1.85 8.12
N MET A 46 11.53 -2.78 8.42
CA MET A 46 10.30 -2.44 9.14
C MET A 46 9.97 -3.42 10.26
N LYS A 47 9.18 -2.93 11.23
CA LYS A 47 8.52 -3.71 12.26
C LYS A 47 7.02 -3.47 12.18
N ALA A 48 6.24 -4.53 11.98
CA ALA A 48 4.81 -4.46 11.80
C ALA A 48 4.06 -4.14 13.09
N ALA A 49 2.91 -3.48 12.97
CA ALA A 49 1.94 -3.35 14.03
C ALA A 49 1.25 -4.69 14.32
N PRO A 50 1.04 -5.05 15.59
CA PRO A 50 0.26 -6.22 15.97
C PRO A 50 -1.24 -5.96 15.87
N GLY A 51 -2.02 -7.05 15.88
CA GLY A 51 -3.46 -7.00 16.03
C GLY A 51 -4.22 -7.63 14.88
N SER A 52 -5.14 -8.54 15.20
CA SER A 52 -6.07 -9.09 14.22
C SER A 52 -6.89 -7.96 13.59
N GLY A 53 -7.04 -7.99 12.26
CA GLY A 53 -7.72 -6.94 11.50
C GLY A 53 -6.83 -5.74 11.16
N VAL A 54 -5.53 -5.77 11.45
CA VAL A 54 -4.56 -4.75 11.05
C VAL A 54 -3.70 -5.26 9.90
N VAL A 55 -3.51 -4.45 8.87
CA VAL A 55 -2.62 -4.72 7.73
C VAL A 55 -1.54 -3.66 7.67
N ASN A 56 -0.30 -4.12 7.48
CA ASN A 56 0.89 -3.28 7.31
C ASN A 56 1.51 -3.64 5.97
N SER A 57 1.74 -2.69 5.08
CA SER A 57 2.19 -2.99 3.73
C SER A 57 3.44 -2.21 3.33
N PHE A 58 4.24 -2.86 2.50
CA PHE A 58 5.32 -2.27 1.71
C PHE A 58 5.12 -2.76 0.28
N PHE A 59 4.77 -1.88 -0.66
CA PHE A 59 4.23 -2.30 -1.94
C PHE A 59 4.50 -1.29 -3.06
N LEU A 60 4.30 -1.75 -4.29
CA LEU A 60 4.33 -0.94 -5.48
C LEU A 60 2.92 -0.88 -6.06
N TYR A 61 2.48 0.33 -6.43
CA TYR A 61 1.14 0.57 -6.96
C TYR A 61 1.17 1.50 -8.17
N ARG A 62 0.45 1.14 -9.23
CA ARG A 62 0.21 2.03 -10.35
C ARG A 62 -0.94 2.98 -10.02
N ASP A 63 -0.65 4.23 -9.79
CA ASP A 63 -1.68 5.25 -9.62
C ASP A 63 -2.30 5.64 -10.97
N TYR A 64 -3.12 4.75 -11.52
CA TYR A 64 -3.78 4.95 -12.80
C TYR A 64 -4.82 6.10 -12.75
N TRP A 65 -5.30 6.49 -11.58
CA TRP A 65 -6.16 7.66 -11.41
C TRP A 65 -5.39 8.95 -11.67
N ALA A 66 -4.15 9.07 -11.21
CA ALA A 66 -3.27 10.18 -11.52
C ALA A 66 -2.93 10.27 -13.01
N GLU A 67 -2.95 9.13 -13.72
CA GLU A 67 -2.82 9.07 -15.18
C GLU A 67 -4.10 9.51 -15.93
N GLY A 68 -5.20 9.83 -15.22
CA GLY A 68 -6.51 10.15 -15.79
C GLY A 68 -7.28 8.93 -16.31
N LEU A 69 -6.88 7.72 -15.90
CA LEU A 69 -7.55 6.48 -16.27
C LEU A 69 -8.56 6.08 -15.19
N SER A 70 -9.53 5.26 -15.55
CA SER A 70 -10.53 4.73 -14.63
C SER A 70 -10.83 3.26 -14.92
N GLY A 71 -11.17 2.54 -13.85
CA GLY A 71 -11.54 1.13 -13.91
C GLY A 71 -10.40 0.18 -13.54
N ALA A 72 -10.78 -0.90 -12.90
CA ALA A 72 -9.86 -1.85 -12.28
C ALA A 72 -8.96 -2.60 -13.27
N GLN A 73 -9.27 -2.56 -14.57
CA GLN A 73 -8.40 -3.11 -15.64
C GLN A 73 -7.04 -2.41 -15.74
N HIS A 74 -6.86 -1.28 -15.04
CA HIS A 74 -5.58 -0.55 -14.99
C HIS A 74 -4.81 -0.82 -13.71
N TRP A 75 -5.38 -1.56 -12.77
CA TRP A 75 -4.81 -1.86 -11.46
C TRP A 75 -3.63 -2.83 -11.59
N ASN A 76 -2.46 -2.36 -11.20
CA ASN A 76 -1.25 -3.17 -11.07
C ASN A 76 -0.61 -2.88 -9.71
N GLU A 77 -0.29 -3.95 -8.98
CA GLU A 77 0.26 -3.87 -7.62
C GLU A 77 1.20 -5.06 -7.35
N ILE A 78 2.24 -4.82 -6.56
CA ILE A 78 3.22 -5.82 -6.13
C ILE A 78 3.44 -5.65 -4.64
N ASP A 79 3.00 -6.62 -3.81
CA ASP A 79 2.83 -6.42 -2.39
C ASP A 79 3.70 -7.31 -1.50
N ILE A 80 4.20 -6.72 -0.42
CA ILE A 80 4.53 -7.40 0.83
C ILE A 80 3.57 -6.88 1.90
N GLU A 81 2.82 -7.81 2.53
CA GLU A 81 1.84 -7.49 3.55
C GLU A 81 2.09 -8.32 4.81
N LEU A 82 2.12 -7.60 5.94
CA LEU A 82 2.25 -8.19 7.27
C LEU A 82 0.91 -8.05 7.98
N LEU A 83 0.14 -9.15 7.97
CA LEU A 83 -1.17 -9.20 8.62
C LEU A 83 -0.98 -9.36 10.12
N GLY A 84 -1.42 -8.38 10.91
CA GLY A 84 -1.23 -8.36 12.36
C GLY A 84 -1.84 -9.54 13.12
N ARG A 85 -2.69 -10.34 12.45
CA ARG A 85 -3.22 -11.62 12.99
C ARG A 85 -2.19 -12.75 13.06
N TYR A 86 -1.07 -12.63 12.32
CA TYR A 86 -0.05 -13.67 12.23
C TYR A 86 1.26 -13.19 12.85
N ASN A 87 1.88 -14.04 13.65
CA ASN A 87 3.15 -13.78 14.30
C ASN A 87 4.36 -14.48 13.62
N ASN A 88 4.14 -15.12 12.48
CA ASN A 88 5.18 -15.87 11.77
C ASN A 88 4.92 -16.00 10.27
N LYS A 89 4.22 -15.05 9.66
CA LYS A 89 3.93 -15.10 8.22
C LYS A 89 4.18 -13.76 7.55
N VAL A 90 4.67 -13.85 6.33
CA VAL A 90 4.74 -12.77 5.36
C VAL A 90 3.83 -13.14 4.20
N THR A 91 2.93 -12.25 3.82
CA THR A 91 2.08 -12.38 2.64
C THR A 91 2.72 -11.58 1.52
N THR A 92 2.79 -12.17 0.33
CA THR A 92 3.16 -11.47 -0.90
C THR A 92 2.03 -11.58 -1.91
N ASN A 93 1.82 -10.56 -2.71
CA ASN A 93 0.75 -10.59 -3.70
C ASN A 93 1.16 -9.90 -5.00
N LEU A 94 0.50 -10.27 -6.10
CA LEU A 94 0.47 -9.54 -7.36
C LEU A 94 -0.98 -9.31 -7.74
N ILE A 95 -1.38 -8.07 -7.96
CA ILE A 95 -2.66 -7.72 -8.56
C ILE A 95 -2.39 -7.20 -9.97
N ILE A 96 -2.98 -7.86 -10.97
CA ILE A 96 -2.69 -7.60 -12.37
C ILE A 96 -4.00 -7.32 -13.10
N GLN A 97 -4.22 -6.05 -13.49
CA GLN A 97 -5.34 -5.60 -14.30
C GLN A 97 -6.72 -6.04 -13.76
N ASN A 98 -6.82 -6.29 -12.44
CA ASN A 98 -7.98 -6.89 -11.79
C ASN A 98 -8.44 -8.24 -12.41
N GLN A 99 -7.54 -8.93 -13.10
CA GLN A 99 -7.80 -10.26 -13.68
C GLN A 99 -7.17 -11.36 -12.84
N TRP A 100 -6.04 -11.05 -12.21
CA TRP A 100 -5.31 -11.97 -11.36
C TRP A 100 -5.01 -11.31 -10.01
N ASP A 101 -5.34 -12.03 -8.96
CA ASP A 101 -4.99 -11.77 -7.57
C ASP A 101 -4.28 -13.02 -7.08
N LEU A 102 -2.98 -12.92 -6.82
CA LEU A 102 -2.07 -14.04 -6.65
C LEU A 102 -1.40 -14.02 -5.27
N PRO A 103 -2.18 -14.09 -4.17
CA PRO A 103 -1.61 -14.09 -2.82
C PRO A 103 -0.85 -15.37 -2.55
N ASP A 104 0.25 -15.24 -1.81
CA ASP A 104 1.03 -16.35 -1.26
C ASP A 104 1.47 -16.03 0.17
N GLN A 105 1.58 -17.04 1.02
CA GLN A 105 1.97 -16.88 2.42
C GLN A 105 3.18 -17.74 2.74
N THR A 106 4.28 -17.09 3.10
CA THR A 106 5.49 -17.75 3.58
C THR A 106 5.56 -17.72 5.10
N VAL A 107 5.81 -18.90 5.70
CA VAL A 107 6.11 -19.01 7.14
C VAL A 107 7.56 -18.63 7.38
N VAL A 108 7.77 -17.68 8.29
CA VAL A 108 9.10 -17.21 8.70
C VAL A 108 9.43 -17.66 10.12
N GLY A 109 10.73 -17.71 10.46
CA GLY A 109 11.22 -18.20 11.76
C GLY A 109 11.18 -17.14 12.88
N PHE A 110 10.50 -16.01 12.67
CA PHE A 110 10.45 -14.89 13.60
C PHE A 110 9.04 -14.26 13.66
N ASN A 111 8.83 -13.36 14.62
CA ASN A 111 7.61 -12.56 14.71
C ASN A 111 7.85 -11.15 14.12
N PRO A 112 7.21 -10.81 12.98
CA PRO A 112 7.37 -9.49 12.34
C PRO A 112 6.95 -8.31 13.20
N GLN A 113 6.23 -8.55 14.30
CA GLN A 113 5.70 -7.54 15.21
C GLN A 113 6.64 -7.24 16.39
N GLU A 114 7.64 -8.10 16.63
CA GLU A 114 8.56 -7.96 17.78
C GLU A 114 9.84 -7.23 17.40
N ASN A 115 10.41 -7.54 16.23
CA ASN A 115 11.69 -7.00 15.79
C ASN A 115 11.62 -6.43 14.37
N PHE A 116 12.61 -5.60 14.04
CA PHE A 116 12.81 -5.13 12.69
C PHE A 116 13.41 -6.24 11.83
N HIS A 117 12.87 -6.38 10.61
CA HIS A 117 13.37 -7.25 9.57
C HIS A 117 13.45 -6.50 8.26
N ASP A 118 14.31 -6.98 7.35
CA ASP A 118 14.53 -6.37 6.05
C ASP A 118 13.63 -7.09 5.02
N TYR A 119 12.84 -6.32 4.27
CA TYR A 119 11.91 -6.82 3.26
C TYR A 119 12.27 -6.19 1.91
N ALA A 120 12.32 -7.00 0.86
CA ALA A 120 12.64 -6.47 -0.45
C ALA A 120 11.80 -7.07 -1.58
N ILE A 121 11.54 -6.24 -2.59
CA ILE A 121 10.91 -6.59 -3.86
C ILE A 121 11.95 -6.31 -4.97
N GLU A 122 12.30 -7.31 -5.76
CA GLU A 122 12.95 -7.13 -7.04
C GLU A 122 11.91 -7.26 -8.14
N TRP A 123 11.78 -6.21 -8.94
CA TRP A 123 10.90 -6.19 -10.10
C TRP A 123 11.73 -5.85 -11.35
N THR A 124 11.73 -6.77 -12.30
CA THR A 124 12.47 -6.68 -13.56
C THR A 124 11.56 -7.04 -14.74
N PRO A 125 11.99 -6.86 -16.00
CA PRO A 125 11.23 -7.36 -17.14
C PRO A 125 11.05 -8.88 -17.16
N ASP A 126 11.95 -9.63 -16.49
CA ASP A 126 12.03 -11.08 -16.61
C ASP A 126 11.47 -11.81 -15.37
N TYR A 127 11.45 -11.15 -14.21
CA TYR A 127 10.98 -11.76 -12.97
C TYR A 127 10.57 -10.73 -11.92
N ILE A 128 9.77 -11.20 -10.97
CA ILE A 128 9.51 -10.57 -9.67
C ILE A 128 9.96 -11.52 -8.57
N ALA A 129 10.74 -11.01 -7.61
CA ALA A 129 11.23 -11.80 -6.49
C ALA A 129 11.05 -11.04 -5.17
N PHE A 130 10.69 -11.78 -4.12
CA PHE A 130 10.46 -11.26 -2.78
C PHE A 130 11.48 -11.84 -1.82
N PHE A 131 12.01 -11.02 -0.94
CA PHE A 131 13.04 -11.39 0.02
C PHE A 131 12.65 -10.95 1.43
N VAL A 132 13.10 -11.70 2.41
CA VAL A 132 13.06 -11.35 3.83
C VAL A 132 14.43 -11.67 4.43
N ASP A 133 15.09 -10.69 5.07
CA ASP A 133 16.45 -10.82 5.60
C ASP A 133 17.40 -11.44 4.58
N ASP A 134 17.39 -10.94 3.35
CA ASP A 134 18.13 -11.43 2.18
C ASP A 134 17.78 -12.85 1.70
N MET A 135 16.86 -13.55 2.36
CA MET A 135 16.40 -14.85 1.91
C MET A 135 15.28 -14.72 0.89
N LEU A 136 15.45 -15.35 -0.27
CA LEU A 136 14.39 -15.44 -1.30
C LEU A 136 13.22 -16.27 -0.75
N ILE A 137 12.03 -15.66 -0.69
CA ILE A 137 10.80 -16.30 -0.22
C ILE A 137 9.80 -16.60 -1.34
N ARG A 138 9.85 -15.86 -2.45
CA ARG A 138 8.99 -16.10 -3.62
C ARG A 138 9.69 -15.62 -4.90
N TYR A 139 9.54 -16.37 -5.99
CA TYR A 139 10.08 -16.04 -7.29
C TYR A 139 9.06 -16.34 -8.39
N ILE A 140 8.79 -15.34 -9.26
CA ILE A 140 7.81 -15.42 -10.33
C ILE A 140 8.49 -14.97 -11.63
N ASN A 141 8.48 -15.84 -12.66
CA ASN A 141 9.11 -15.57 -13.96
C ASN A 141 8.26 -16.09 -15.13
N ASN A 142 6.96 -15.96 -15.02
CA ASN A 142 6.01 -16.40 -16.01
C ASN A 142 5.27 -15.21 -16.64
N PHE A 143 4.27 -15.45 -17.49
CA PHE A 143 3.54 -14.44 -18.24
C PHE A 143 2.88 -13.34 -17.38
N TYR A 144 2.71 -13.52 -16.08
CA TYR A 144 2.20 -12.46 -15.20
C TYR A 144 3.16 -11.28 -15.14
N VAL A 145 4.49 -11.55 -15.19
CA VAL A 145 5.52 -10.49 -15.14
C VAL A 145 5.42 -9.57 -16.35
N ASP A 146 5.14 -10.12 -17.52
CA ASP A 146 4.99 -9.35 -18.78
C ASP A 146 3.85 -8.33 -18.71
N SER A 147 2.88 -8.54 -17.82
CA SER A 147 1.71 -7.66 -17.63
C SER A 147 1.96 -6.52 -16.65
N LEU A 148 3.08 -6.56 -15.92
CA LEU A 148 3.49 -5.56 -14.92
C LEU A 148 4.62 -4.67 -15.49
N TYR A 149 4.30 -3.87 -16.49
CA TYR A 149 5.28 -3.02 -17.19
C TYR A 149 5.04 -1.51 -17.03
N HIS A 150 3.95 -1.12 -16.37
CA HIS A 150 3.69 0.29 -16.11
C HIS A 150 4.45 0.76 -14.87
N PRO A 151 4.99 2.00 -14.87
CA PRO A 151 5.62 2.56 -13.69
C PRO A 151 4.69 2.55 -12.47
N GLN A 152 5.25 2.27 -11.30
CA GLN A 152 4.53 2.17 -10.03
C GLN A 152 5.19 3.04 -8.96
N GLN A 153 4.39 3.64 -8.09
CA GLN A 153 4.87 4.34 -6.90
C GLN A 153 5.21 3.33 -5.80
N LEU A 154 6.24 3.60 -5.04
CA LEU A 154 6.51 2.87 -3.80
C LEU A 154 5.65 3.43 -2.69
N MET A 155 4.94 2.54 -1.99
CA MET A 155 3.96 2.90 -0.98
C MET A 155 4.13 2.06 0.29
N MET A 156 3.76 2.66 1.42
CA MET A 156 3.71 2.03 2.73
C MET A 156 2.45 2.48 3.43
N ASN A 157 1.69 1.54 4.03
CA ASN A 157 0.49 1.91 4.77
C ASN A 157 0.23 1.03 6.00
N ILE A 158 -0.64 1.52 6.88
CA ILE A 158 -1.30 0.77 7.94
C ILE A 158 -2.80 1.07 7.87
N TRP A 159 -3.62 0.01 7.85
CA TRP A 159 -5.06 0.15 7.69
C TRP A 159 -5.86 -1.03 8.25
N GLN A 160 -7.18 -0.86 8.32
CA GLN A 160 -8.12 -1.86 8.82
C GLN A 160 -9.08 -2.29 7.70
N PRO A 161 -8.90 -3.49 7.13
CA PRO A 161 -9.78 -3.98 6.07
C PRO A 161 -11.14 -4.48 6.60
N THR A 162 -12.16 -4.37 5.76
CA THR A 162 -13.49 -4.96 6.01
C THR A 162 -13.48 -6.50 5.92
N SER A 163 -12.46 -7.08 5.24
CA SER A 163 -12.35 -8.52 5.00
C SER A 163 -11.83 -9.28 6.21
N VAL A 164 -12.77 -9.71 7.06
CA VAL A 164 -12.48 -10.51 8.27
C VAL A 164 -11.84 -11.87 7.94
N SER A 165 -12.23 -12.50 6.83
CA SER A 165 -11.66 -13.79 6.43
C SER A 165 -10.16 -13.69 6.11
N TRP A 166 -9.73 -12.58 5.57
CA TRP A 166 -8.34 -12.31 5.20
C TRP A 166 -7.51 -11.79 6.38
N ALA A 167 -7.87 -10.62 6.94
CA ALA A 167 -7.08 -9.95 7.98
C ALA A 167 -7.45 -10.36 9.41
N GLY A 168 -8.52 -11.09 9.61
CA GLY A 168 -9.07 -11.44 10.92
C GLY A 168 -10.07 -10.40 11.45
N SER A 169 -10.75 -10.75 12.53
CA SER A 169 -11.66 -9.82 13.22
C SER A 169 -10.83 -8.71 13.88
N PHE A 170 -11.23 -7.47 13.63
CA PHE A 170 -10.56 -6.32 14.25
C PHE A 170 -10.91 -6.24 15.74
N ASN A 171 -9.90 -5.91 16.54
CA ASN A 171 -10.05 -5.68 17.97
C ASN A 171 -9.61 -4.27 18.32
N GLU A 172 -10.58 -3.39 18.56
CA GLU A 172 -10.33 -1.98 18.90
C GLU A 172 -9.44 -1.78 20.14
N SER A 173 -9.37 -2.77 21.04
CA SER A 173 -8.50 -2.68 22.22
C SER A 173 -7.00 -2.71 21.86
N THR A 174 -6.65 -3.01 20.63
CA THR A 174 -5.26 -2.95 20.13
C THR A 174 -4.86 -1.54 19.70
N LEU A 175 -5.81 -0.61 19.62
CA LEU A 175 -5.52 0.78 19.28
C LEU A 175 -4.97 1.58 20.48
N PRO A 176 -4.07 2.55 20.24
CA PRO A 176 -3.43 2.85 18.96
C PRO A 176 -2.41 1.77 18.58
N SER A 177 -2.30 1.46 17.28
CA SER A 177 -1.37 0.48 16.74
C SER A 177 -0.36 1.17 15.82
N TYR A 178 0.91 0.71 15.84
CA TYR A 178 2.00 1.42 15.17
C TYR A 178 2.87 0.46 14.36
N ALA A 179 3.09 0.78 13.07
CA ALA A 179 4.13 0.19 12.26
C ALA A 179 5.33 1.14 12.17
N PHE A 180 6.54 0.59 12.27
CA PHE A 180 7.78 1.36 12.25
C PHE A 180 8.60 1.00 11.03
N TYR A 181 9.08 2.00 10.30
CA TYR A 181 9.99 1.87 9.17
C TYR A 181 11.27 2.62 9.52
N ASP A 182 12.39 1.89 9.57
CA ASP A 182 13.72 2.39 9.95
C ASP A 182 14.37 3.11 8.76
N TRP A 183 14.28 2.47 7.60
CA TRP A 183 14.76 3.05 6.35
C TRP A 183 14.07 2.40 5.14
N VAL A 184 14.19 3.09 4.01
CA VAL A 184 13.82 2.59 2.67
C VAL A 184 14.96 2.86 1.70
N LYS A 185 15.18 1.93 0.76
CA LYS A 185 16.14 2.04 -0.32
C LYS A 185 15.51 1.75 -1.67
N TYR A 186 15.97 2.44 -2.67
CA TYR A 186 15.70 2.13 -4.07
C TYR A 186 16.98 1.89 -4.84
N TYR A 187 16.98 0.82 -5.60
CA TYR A 187 18.05 0.43 -6.51
C TYR A 187 17.52 0.39 -7.94
N ALA A 188 18.16 1.09 -8.86
CA ALA A 188 17.83 1.00 -10.27
C ALA A 188 18.22 -0.35 -10.85
N TYR A 189 17.38 -0.89 -11.73
CA TYR A 189 17.71 -2.09 -12.51
C TYR A 189 18.68 -1.74 -13.64
N VAL A 190 19.90 -2.30 -13.59
CA VAL A 190 21.00 -2.08 -14.53
C VAL A 190 21.67 -3.43 -14.85
N PRO A 191 21.05 -4.27 -15.66
CA PRO A 191 21.47 -5.64 -15.86
C PRO A 191 22.92 -5.75 -16.32
N GLY A 192 23.67 -6.64 -15.66
CA GLY A 192 25.08 -6.94 -15.96
C GLY A 192 26.09 -5.89 -15.51
N THR A 193 25.68 -4.76 -14.92
CA THR A 193 26.58 -3.66 -14.51
C THR A 193 26.35 -3.16 -13.10
N GLY A 194 25.43 -3.77 -12.37
CA GLY A 194 25.12 -3.43 -10.98
C GLY A 194 26.10 -4.07 -9.97
N ASN A 195 25.80 -3.87 -8.70
CA ASN A 195 26.60 -4.38 -7.58
C ASN A 195 25.75 -4.89 -6.40
N ALA A 196 24.44 -4.95 -6.56
CA ALA A 196 23.49 -5.39 -5.55
C ALA A 196 22.41 -6.30 -6.15
N GLY A 197 21.68 -7.00 -5.27
CA GLY A 197 20.55 -7.86 -5.61
C GLY A 197 20.93 -9.08 -6.45
N THR A 198 19.91 -9.72 -7.04
CA THR A 198 20.09 -10.94 -7.83
C THR A 198 21.00 -10.67 -9.04
N ASN A 199 22.05 -11.49 -9.19
CA ASN A 199 23.05 -11.39 -10.25
C ASN A 199 23.77 -10.03 -10.33
N ASN A 200 23.80 -9.24 -9.27
CA ASN A 200 24.34 -7.88 -9.27
C ASN A 200 23.73 -6.99 -10.36
N ASN A 201 22.42 -7.08 -10.56
CA ASN A 201 21.71 -6.34 -11.59
C ASN A 201 21.16 -4.99 -11.12
N PHE A 202 21.49 -4.55 -9.91
CA PHE A 202 20.93 -3.34 -9.31
C PHE A 202 22.04 -2.41 -8.78
N ILE A 203 21.78 -1.10 -8.81
CA ILE A 203 22.66 -0.06 -8.22
C ILE A 203 21.81 0.80 -7.30
N GLU A 204 22.22 0.96 -6.03
CA GLU A 204 21.57 1.86 -5.09
C GLU A 204 21.62 3.29 -5.61
N LEU A 205 20.45 3.92 -5.74
CA LEU A 205 20.32 5.32 -6.12
C LEU A 205 20.07 6.21 -4.93
N TRP A 206 19.32 5.74 -3.96
CA TRP A 206 19.06 6.49 -2.73
C TRP A 206 18.64 5.58 -1.57
N LYS A 207 18.92 6.08 -0.38
CA LYS A 207 18.40 5.60 0.90
C LYS A 207 17.72 6.76 1.61
N ASP A 208 16.63 6.48 2.31
CA ASP A 208 15.98 7.39 3.23
C ASP A 208 15.94 6.74 4.60
N ASP A 209 16.58 7.36 5.59
CA ASP A 209 16.64 6.90 6.98
C ASP A 209 15.52 7.50 7.84
N PHE A 210 14.60 8.25 7.24
CA PHE A 210 13.46 8.87 7.90
C PHE A 210 13.78 9.78 9.10
N ASP A 211 15.00 10.36 9.12
CA ASP A 211 15.38 11.34 10.13
C ASP A 211 14.45 12.56 10.11
N ASP A 212 13.97 12.93 8.92
CA ASP A 212 13.02 14.00 8.66
C ASP A 212 12.05 13.64 7.53
N TYR A 213 10.95 14.40 7.39
CA TYR A 213 10.02 14.26 6.27
C TYR A 213 10.58 14.93 4.99
N ASP A 214 11.14 14.13 4.09
CA ASP A 214 11.55 14.57 2.75
C ASP A 214 10.32 14.81 1.84
N ARG A 215 9.91 16.07 1.74
CA ARG A 215 8.74 16.50 0.96
C ARG A 215 8.96 16.51 -0.55
N ASP A 216 10.20 16.40 -0.99
CA ASP A 216 10.55 16.35 -2.41
C ASP A 216 10.49 14.91 -2.95
N ARG A 217 10.42 13.93 -2.04
CA ARG A 217 10.33 12.50 -2.36
C ARG A 217 8.97 11.90 -2.02
N TRP A 218 8.37 12.32 -0.89
CA TRP A 218 7.23 11.64 -0.29
C TRP A 218 6.00 12.53 -0.18
N SER A 219 4.85 11.93 -0.47
CA SER A 219 3.53 12.47 -0.15
C SER A 219 2.82 11.60 0.88
N LYS A 220 2.21 12.25 1.88
CA LYS A 220 1.29 11.62 2.82
C LYS A 220 -0.10 11.57 2.19
N ALA A 221 -0.81 10.46 2.33
CA ALA A 221 -2.16 10.31 1.80
C ALA A 221 -3.24 10.92 2.69
N SER A 222 -4.36 11.29 2.05
CA SER A 222 -5.58 11.75 2.70
C SER A 222 -6.78 11.29 1.87
N HIS A 223 -7.05 10.00 1.89
CA HIS A 223 -8.16 9.35 1.20
C HIS A 223 -8.52 8.04 1.88
N SER A 224 -9.59 7.40 1.42
CA SER A 224 -9.90 6.00 1.69
C SER A 224 -10.21 5.28 0.37
N PHE A 225 -10.43 3.97 0.43
CA PHE A 225 -10.78 3.15 -0.72
C PHE A 225 -11.75 2.03 -0.30
N ASP A 226 -12.45 1.46 -1.26
CA ASP A 226 -13.41 0.38 -1.01
C ASP A 226 -12.75 -0.81 -0.30
N GLY A 227 -13.33 -1.21 0.82
CA GLY A 227 -12.80 -2.29 1.64
C GLY A 227 -11.87 -1.86 2.77
N ASN A 228 -11.54 -0.57 2.89
CA ASN A 228 -10.82 0.02 4.00
C ASN A 228 -11.79 0.71 4.97
N ASN A 229 -11.77 0.36 6.25
CA ASN A 229 -12.51 1.03 7.32
C ASN A 229 -11.73 2.18 7.96
N ALA A 230 -10.61 2.58 7.38
CA ALA A 230 -9.80 3.70 7.86
C ALA A 230 -9.65 4.77 6.78
N ASP A 231 -9.86 6.04 7.15
CA ASP A 231 -9.39 7.17 6.35
C ASP A 231 -7.89 7.35 6.57
N PHE A 232 -7.09 7.41 5.50
CA PHE A 232 -5.72 7.86 5.64
C PHE A 232 -5.67 9.35 5.98
N THR A 233 -4.85 9.71 6.93
CA THR A 233 -4.67 11.12 7.32
C THR A 233 -3.19 11.48 7.48
N TYR A 234 -2.87 12.73 7.20
CA TYR A 234 -1.50 13.24 7.35
C TYR A 234 -0.95 13.11 8.77
N ALA A 235 -1.84 13.19 9.78
CA ALA A 235 -1.48 13.08 11.18
C ALA A 235 -1.05 11.67 11.59
N ASN A 236 -1.48 10.64 10.84
CA ASN A 236 -1.16 9.24 11.09
C ASN A 236 0.16 8.79 10.43
N VAL A 237 0.90 9.72 9.81
CA VAL A 237 2.25 9.52 9.29
C VAL A 237 3.20 10.44 10.05
N VAL A 238 4.01 9.89 10.94
CA VAL A 238 4.88 10.62 11.86
C VAL A 238 6.34 10.27 11.55
N PHE A 239 7.22 11.26 11.63
CA PHE A 239 8.68 11.09 11.56
C PHE A 239 9.22 11.48 12.92
N ASP A 240 9.73 10.52 13.66
CA ASP A 240 10.24 10.73 15.02
C ASP A 240 11.21 9.62 15.43
N TYR A 241 12.20 9.95 16.22
CA TYR A 241 13.22 9.03 16.71
C TYR A 241 14.00 8.27 15.61
N GLY A 242 14.16 8.86 14.41
CA GLY A 242 14.78 8.19 13.26
C GLY A 242 13.92 7.09 12.63
N TYR A 243 12.60 7.20 12.75
CA TYR A 243 11.65 6.28 12.12
C TYR A 243 10.54 7.04 11.39
N MET A 244 10.07 6.47 10.31
CA MET A 244 8.72 6.76 9.83
C MET A 244 7.76 5.82 10.57
N ILE A 245 6.78 6.38 11.25
CA ILE A 245 5.80 5.68 12.08
C ILE A 245 4.42 5.86 11.45
N LEU A 246 3.80 4.77 11.05
CA LEU A 246 2.42 4.76 10.60
C LEU A 246 1.52 4.32 11.74
N CYS A 247 0.46 5.10 11.98
CA CYS A 247 -0.48 4.92 13.08
C CYS A 247 -1.85 4.47 12.57
N LEU A 248 -2.48 3.56 13.32
CA LEU A 248 -3.89 3.18 13.18
C LEU A 248 -4.61 3.38 14.50
#